data_2593ae123127ad5b58a8fc14202adcc6
#
_entry.id   2593ae123127ad5b58a8fc14202adcc6
#
_cell.length_a   1.000
_cell.length_b   1.000
_cell.length_c   1.000
_cell.angle_alpha   90.00
_cell.angle_beta   90.00
_cell.angle_gamma   90.00
#
_symmetry.space_group_name_H-M   'P 1'
#
loop_
_entity.id
_entity.type
_entity.pdbx_description
1 polymer ?
#
loop_
_entity_poly.entity_id
_entity_poly.type
_entity_poly.pdbx_seq_one_letter_code
_entity_poly.pdbx_strand_id
1 'polypeptide(L)'
;MFSRHVTKDISAYCHGELSNDESKQFAEHIISCLKCRTRFEEIKLGVKLAEQLPQLSAPDHLWSELETLIDNQSGPQVTQIGRDGWSWQLKVAAAAVLLLVSSFGAWWLYSRGRKAPSGKSYWQVTRLDGTPTIGKEGISRNGQLGVGEWLETDGSSRAQIAVSSIGNVDIDENTRVRLLETQPTEHRLELERGKMSARIWAPPRLFFVDTPSAVAADLGCAYTLEVDDKGASKLQVTSGWVALELKDRESMVPAGASCDTQPGVGPGTPYFEDSSDAFRESLKKIDFDPDAAARSAALASMLADARPKDTLTLWHLLARVDGDDRARVYDKMAALDPPPAGVTREGVLQLNQTMLESWREELKSTWMGVDKKVPKPIAEAYWRAKNGLSRRLKEMAPK
;
A
#
# COMPACT_ATOMS: atom_id res chain seq x y z
N MET A 1 -20.51 -16.59 10.14
CA MET A 1 -19.19 -17.23 10.25
C MET A 1 -18.29 -16.24 10.99
N PHE A 2 -17.91 -16.51 12.24
CA PHE A 2 -17.00 -15.62 12.99
C PHE A 2 -15.62 -15.79 12.39
N SER A 3 -15.13 -14.79 11.65
CA SER A 3 -13.78 -14.81 11.11
C SER A 3 -12.79 -14.73 12.30
N ARG A 4 -11.93 -15.73 12.40
CA ARG A 4 -10.88 -15.77 13.42
C ARG A 4 -9.94 -14.57 13.18
N HIS A 5 -9.75 -13.73 14.18
CA HIS A 5 -8.83 -12.59 14.06
C HIS A 5 -7.40 -13.08 13.87
N VAL A 6 -6.68 -12.45 12.93
CA VAL A 6 -5.27 -12.79 12.59
C VAL A 6 -4.24 -11.99 13.41
N THR A 7 -4.63 -11.53 14.60
CA THR A 7 -3.76 -10.69 15.45
C THR A 7 -2.46 -11.37 15.86
N LYS A 8 -2.39 -12.69 15.85
CA LYS A 8 -1.17 -13.46 16.18
C LYS A 8 -0.12 -13.41 15.08
N ASP A 9 -0.56 -13.23 13.84
CA ASP A 9 0.29 -13.30 12.66
C ASP A 9 0.83 -11.93 12.23
N ILE A 10 0.39 -10.84 12.90
CA ILE A 10 0.81 -9.47 12.56
C ILE A 10 2.32 -9.30 12.66
N SER A 11 2.94 -9.78 13.76
CA SER A 11 4.39 -9.67 13.95
C SER A 11 5.15 -10.46 12.89
N ALA A 12 4.74 -11.72 12.65
CA ALA A 12 5.34 -12.57 11.63
C ALA A 12 5.21 -11.96 10.22
N TYR A 13 4.05 -11.33 9.92
CA TYR A 13 3.86 -10.60 8.67
C TYR A 13 4.83 -9.40 8.55
N CYS A 14 4.94 -8.57 9.60
CA CYS A 14 5.84 -7.41 9.59
C CYS A 14 7.33 -7.78 9.46
N HIS A 15 7.73 -8.99 9.89
CA HIS A 15 9.11 -9.48 9.78
C HIS A 15 9.35 -10.38 8.55
N GLY A 16 8.32 -10.57 7.70
CA GLY A 16 8.44 -11.39 6.49
C GLY A 16 8.59 -12.89 6.76
N GLU A 17 8.10 -13.37 7.90
CA GLU A 17 8.21 -14.77 8.36
C GLU A 17 7.08 -15.67 7.85
N LEU A 18 5.99 -15.06 7.30
CA LEU A 18 4.87 -15.81 6.72
C LEU A 18 5.22 -16.30 5.31
N SER A 19 4.68 -17.44 4.94
CA SER A 19 4.71 -17.92 3.55
C SER A 19 3.89 -16.99 2.64
N ASN A 20 4.08 -17.09 1.31
CA ASN A 20 3.36 -16.28 0.34
C ASN A 20 1.83 -16.43 0.44
N ASP A 21 1.34 -17.66 0.65
CA ASP A 21 -0.11 -17.92 0.77
C ASP A 21 -0.69 -17.40 2.09
N GLU A 22 0.04 -17.54 3.20
CA GLU A 22 -0.36 -16.99 4.49
C GLU A 22 -0.34 -15.46 4.48
N SER A 23 0.68 -14.84 3.86
CA SER A 23 0.79 -13.38 3.69
C SER A 23 -0.40 -12.84 2.90
N LYS A 24 -0.82 -13.52 1.84
CA LYS A 24 -1.99 -13.15 1.04
C LYS A 24 -3.28 -13.23 1.85
N GLN A 25 -3.50 -14.33 2.56
CA GLN A 25 -4.68 -14.52 3.42
C GLN A 25 -4.72 -13.49 4.54
N PHE A 26 -3.57 -13.21 5.15
CA PHE A 26 -3.43 -12.15 6.16
C PHE A 26 -3.80 -10.78 5.59
N ALA A 27 -3.26 -10.41 4.43
CA ALA A 27 -3.55 -9.15 3.76
C ALA A 27 -5.04 -8.99 3.42
N GLU A 28 -5.67 -10.03 2.85
CA GLU A 28 -7.11 -10.04 2.57
C GLU A 28 -7.95 -9.84 3.83
N HIS A 29 -7.56 -10.47 4.94
CA HIS A 29 -8.26 -10.30 6.22
C HIS A 29 -8.12 -8.87 6.77
N ILE A 30 -6.92 -8.29 6.74
CA ILE A 30 -6.66 -6.91 7.22
C ILE A 30 -7.47 -5.89 6.43
N ILE A 31 -7.63 -6.06 5.12
CA ILE A 31 -8.48 -5.17 4.29
C ILE A 31 -9.93 -5.19 4.77
N SER A 32 -10.45 -6.35 5.20
CA SER A 32 -11.85 -6.54 5.57
C SER A 32 -12.15 -6.33 7.07
N CYS A 33 -11.16 -6.44 7.94
CA CYS A 33 -11.34 -6.40 9.40
C CYS A 33 -10.69 -5.15 10.03
N LEU A 34 -11.51 -4.16 10.40
CA LEU A 34 -11.05 -2.90 11.00
C LEU A 34 -10.21 -3.13 12.27
N LYS A 35 -10.61 -4.06 13.15
CA LYS A 35 -9.89 -4.33 14.40
C LYS A 35 -8.47 -4.86 14.15
N CYS A 36 -8.31 -5.79 13.21
CA CYS A 36 -6.99 -6.31 12.86
C CYS A 36 -6.16 -5.26 12.12
N ARG A 37 -6.78 -4.42 11.29
CA ARG A 37 -6.13 -3.29 10.61
C ARG A 37 -5.57 -2.28 11.60
N THR A 38 -6.37 -1.79 12.55
CA THR A 38 -5.89 -0.84 13.58
C THR A 38 -4.69 -1.42 14.33
N ARG A 39 -4.77 -2.70 14.71
CA ARG A 39 -3.66 -3.35 15.42
C ARG A 39 -2.42 -3.53 14.55
N PHE A 40 -2.60 -3.78 13.26
CA PHE A 40 -1.49 -3.84 12.30
C PHE A 40 -0.78 -2.49 12.17
N GLU A 41 -1.53 -1.38 12.03
CA GLU A 41 -0.95 -0.03 11.92
C GLU A 41 -0.19 0.36 13.20
N GLU A 42 -0.69 0.00 14.38
CA GLU A 42 0.01 0.21 15.65
C GLU A 42 1.36 -0.52 15.69
N ILE A 43 1.37 -1.80 15.30
CA ILE A 43 2.59 -2.63 15.31
C ILE A 43 3.56 -2.14 14.24
N LYS A 44 3.08 -1.84 13.04
CA LYS A 44 3.88 -1.29 11.93
C LYS A 44 4.57 0.02 12.33
N LEU A 45 3.86 0.92 13.00
CA LEU A 45 4.45 2.15 13.55
C LEU A 45 5.54 1.84 14.56
N GLY A 46 5.30 0.88 15.47
CA GLY A 46 6.28 0.43 16.45
C GLY A 46 7.56 -0.12 15.80
N VAL A 47 7.43 -0.94 14.76
CA VAL A 47 8.57 -1.47 13.98
C VAL A 47 9.36 -0.31 13.34
N LYS A 48 8.70 0.62 12.64
CA LYS A 48 9.36 1.79 12.03
C LYS A 48 10.09 2.67 13.05
N LEU A 49 9.52 2.86 14.23
CA LEU A 49 10.18 3.60 15.31
C LEU A 49 11.40 2.84 15.87
N ALA A 50 11.30 1.51 15.98
CA ALA A 50 12.41 0.68 16.44
C ALA A 50 13.57 0.67 15.43
N GLU A 51 13.30 0.66 14.13
CA GLU A 51 14.30 0.76 13.06
C GLU A 51 15.07 2.09 13.08
N GLN A 52 14.47 3.17 13.59
CA GLN A 52 15.09 4.49 13.71
C GLN A 52 15.94 4.65 14.99
N LEU A 53 15.89 3.67 15.90
CA LEU A 53 16.72 3.72 17.10
C LEU A 53 18.21 3.55 16.73
N PRO A 54 19.13 4.31 17.36
CA PRO A 54 20.55 4.13 17.14
C PRO A 54 20.94 2.70 17.50
N GLN A 55 21.67 2.03 16.62
CA GLN A 55 22.22 0.71 16.92
C GLN A 55 23.28 0.87 18.01
N LEU A 56 22.96 0.35 19.19
CA LEU A 56 23.91 0.29 20.30
C LEU A 56 24.73 -0.99 20.17
N SER A 57 26.05 -0.86 20.08
CA SER A 57 26.94 -2.01 20.18
C SER A 57 26.88 -2.54 21.59
N ALA A 58 26.70 -3.85 21.74
CA ALA A 58 26.81 -4.49 23.05
C ALA A 58 28.23 -4.30 23.58
N PRO A 59 28.41 -4.03 24.90
CA PRO A 59 29.74 -3.95 25.49
C PRO A 59 30.52 -5.26 25.28
N ASP A 60 31.82 -5.18 24.95
CA ASP A 60 32.64 -6.34 24.59
C ASP A 60 32.67 -7.41 25.68
N HIS A 61 32.52 -7.04 26.96
CA HIS A 61 32.53 -7.97 28.10
C HIS A 61 31.21 -8.78 28.22
N LEU A 62 30.12 -8.33 27.65
CA LEU A 62 28.80 -9.01 27.74
C LEU A 62 28.84 -10.40 27.11
N TRP A 63 29.60 -10.56 26.05
CA TRP A 63 29.73 -11.85 25.38
C TRP A 63 30.45 -12.88 26.19
N SER A 64 31.57 -12.48 26.87
CA SER A 64 32.31 -13.36 27.76
C SER A 64 31.54 -13.73 29.03
N GLU A 65 30.71 -12.83 29.55
CA GLU A 65 29.81 -13.13 30.66
C GLU A 65 28.70 -14.13 30.25
N LEU A 66 28.13 -13.98 29.07
CA LEU A 66 27.13 -14.92 28.55
C LEU A 66 27.73 -16.31 28.28
N GLU A 67 28.95 -16.40 27.73
CA GLU A 67 29.65 -17.68 27.55
C GLU A 67 29.90 -18.38 28.88
N THR A 68 30.36 -17.65 29.89
CA THR A 68 30.57 -18.23 31.22
C THR A 68 29.28 -18.69 31.90
N LEU A 69 28.15 -18.00 31.66
CA LEU A 69 26.85 -18.41 32.17
C LEU A 69 26.32 -19.65 31.45
N ILE A 70 26.53 -19.76 30.14
CA ILE A 70 26.12 -20.91 29.35
C ILE A 70 26.97 -22.14 29.70
N ASP A 71 28.28 -21.98 29.85
CA ASP A 71 29.18 -23.07 30.26
C ASP A 71 28.91 -23.55 31.68
N ASN A 72 28.58 -22.65 32.62
CA ASN A 72 28.21 -23.00 33.97
C ASN A 72 26.84 -23.69 34.10
N GLN A 73 25.92 -23.53 33.13
CA GLN A 73 24.65 -24.27 33.07
C GLN A 73 24.78 -25.63 32.40
N SER A 74 25.89 -25.92 31.73
CA SER A 74 26.09 -27.15 30.94
C SER A 74 26.80 -28.27 31.69
N GLY A 75 26.92 -28.17 33.04
CA GLY A 75 27.44 -29.24 33.88
C GLY A 75 26.35 -30.23 34.29
N PRO A 76 26.17 -31.39 33.60
CA PRO A 76 25.47 -32.49 34.23
C PRO A 76 26.30 -32.95 35.42
N GLN A 77 25.73 -32.97 36.63
CA GLN A 77 26.33 -33.69 37.77
C GLN A 77 26.48 -35.16 37.38
N VAL A 78 27.71 -35.54 37.03
CA VAL A 78 28.09 -36.94 36.83
C VAL A 78 28.07 -37.62 38.16
N THR A 79 26.96 -38.22 38.52
CA THR A 79 26.91 -39.25 39.55
C THR A 79 27.84 -40.39 39.11
N GLN A 80 28.92 -40.66 39.81
CA GLN A 80 29.80 -41.79 39.58
C GLN A 80 28.99 -43.08 39.72
N ILE A 81 28.59 -43.65 38.61
CA ILE A 81 28.04 -45.01 38.56
C ILE A 81 29.23 -45.95 38.45
N GLY A 82 29.29 -46.87 39.41
CA GLY A 82 30.35 -47.87 39.56
C GLY A 82 30.62 -48.67 38.27
N ARG A 83 31.89 -48.93 38.05
CA ARG A 83 32.42 -49.73 36.96
C ARG A 83 32.11 -51.20 37.16
N ASP A 84 30.93 -51.63 36.72
CA ASP A 84 30.72 -53.07 36.49
C ASP A 84 29.72 -53.29 35.34
N GLY A 85 30.22 -53.91 34.26
CA GLY A 85 29.39 -54.66 33.32
C GLY A 85 28.62 -53.81 32.26
N TRP A 86 29.32 -53.08 31.39
CA TRP A 86 28.64 -52.43 30.24
C TRP A 86 28.30 -53.44 29.18
N SER A 87 27.01 -53.83 29.12
CA SER A 87 26.49 -54.69 28.11
C SER A 87 26.68 -54.12 26.69
N TRP A 88 26.86 -54.97 25.67
CA TRP A 88 27.05 -54.58 24.26
C TRP A 88 25.94 -53.64 23.73
N GLN A 89 24.72 -53.78 24.27
CA GLN A 89 23.58 -52.92 23.93
C GLN A 89 23.78 -51.43 24.28
N LEU A 90 24.50 -51.13 25.40
CA LEU A 90 24.83 -49.72 25.78
C LEU A 90 25.91 -49.12 24.87
N LYS A 91 26.80 -49.92 24.35
CA LYS A 91 27.82 -49.49 23.36
C LYS A 91 27.18 -49.13 22.00
N VAL A 92 26.16 -49.89 21.58
CA VAL A 92 25.40 -49.59 20.36
C VAL A 92 24.55 -48.35 20.54
N ALA A 93 23.91 -48.14 21.71
CA ALA A 93 23.13 -46.95 22.01
C ALA A 93 24.03 -45.69 22.04
N ALA A 94 25.23 -45.76 22.66
CA ALA A 94 26.15 -44.64 22.67
C ALA A 94 26.67 -44.27 21.27
N ALA A 95 26.94 -45.27 20.40
CA ALA A 95 27.30 -45.02 19.02
C ALA A 95 26.16 -44.38 18.21
N ALA A 96 24.90 -44.79 18.43
CA ALA A 96 23.73 -44.20 17.79
C ALA A 96 23.51 -42.74 18.21
N VAL A 97 23.70 -42.42 19.50
CA VAL A 97 23.62 -41.04 20.02
C VAL A 97 24.73 -40.16 19.42
N LEU A 98 25.97 -40.69 19.33
CA LEU A 98 27.07 -39.95 18.69
C LEU A 98 26.83 -39.70 17.19
N LEU A 99 26.23 -40.64 16.47
CA LEU A 99 25.84 -40.45 15.08
C LEU A 99 24.69 -39.43 14.93
N LEU A 100 23.71 -39.41 15.84
CA LEU A 100 22.65 -38.41 15.84
C LEU A 100 23.18 -37.01 16.20
N VAL A 101 24.06 -36.89 17.19
CA VAL A 101 24.68 -35.63 17.57
C VAL A 101 25.62 -35.11 16.46
N SER A 102 26.38 -35.99 15.83
CA SER A 102 27.24 -35.59 14.71
C SER A 102 26.46 -35.23 13.45
N SER A 103 25.38 -35.95 13.13
CA SER A 103 24.49 -35.63 12.00
C SER A 103 23.71 -34.33 12.27
N PHE A 104 23.22 -34.12 13.49
CA PHE A 104 22.58 -32.87 13.90
C PHE A 104 23.58 -31.71 13.94
N GLY A 105 24.80 -31.92 14.45
CA GLY A 105 25.88 -30.94 14.41
C GLY A 105 26.31 -30.60 12.98
N ALA A 106 26.45 -31.59 12.11
CA ALA A 106 26.74 -31.38 10.70
C ALA A 106 25.61 -30.67 9.95
N TRP A 107 24.34 -31.04 10.25
CA TRP A 107 23.18 -30.35 9.72
C TRP A 107 23.06 -28.91 10.24
N TRP A 108 23.36 -28.68 11.51
CA TRP A 108 23.38 -27.36 12.13
C TRP A 108 24.53 -26.46 11.59
N LEU A 109 25.73 -27.02 11.41
CA LEU A 109 26.85 -26.33 10.75
C LEU A 109 26.55 -26.08 9.25
N TYR A 110 25.91 -27.04 8.58
CA TYR A 110 25.46 -26.89 7.19
C TYR A 110 24.34 -25.86 7.07
N SER A 111 23.39 -25.81 8.01
CA SER A 111 22.33 -24.80 8.05
C SER A 111 22.86 -23.41 8.47
N ARG A 112 23.87 -23.33 9.35
CA ARG A 112 24.56 -22.07 9.68
C ARG A 112 25.47 -21.56 8.55
N GLY A 113 26.06 -22.45 7.77
CA GLY A 113 26.87 -22.09 6.59
C GLY A 113 26.03 -21.52 5.43
N ARG A 114 24.74 -21.78 5.42
CA ARG A 114 23.76 -20.99 4.67
C ARG A 114 23.45 -19.71 5.46
N LYS A 115 24.41 -18.78 5.53
CA LYS A 115 23.99 -17.36 5.53
C LYS A 115 23.02 -17.28 4.38
N ALA A 116 21.74 -17.02 4.67
CA ALA A 116 20.86 -16.48 3.64
C ALA A 116 21.72 -15.44 2.92
N PRO A 117 21.88 -15.50 1.61
CA PRO A 117 22.60 -14.45 0.94
C PRO A 117 21.95 -13.18 1.46
N SER A 118 22.76 -12.21 1.89
CA SER A 118 22.34 -10.82 2.01
C SER A 118 22.01 -10.42 0.58
N GLY A 119 20.94 -11.05 0.05
CA GLY A 119 20.48 -10.91 -1.29
C GLY A 119 19.93 -9.50 -1.34
N LYS A 120 20.47 -8.69 -2.22
CA LYS A 120 19.84 -7.46 -2.67
C LYS A 120 18.36 -7.79 -2.83
N SER A 121 17.52 -7.13 -2.05
CA SER A 121 16.08 -7.29 -2.18
C SER A 121 15.71 -6.88 -3.61
N TYR A 122 15.04 -7.76 -4.34
CA TYR A 122 14.65 -7.54 -5.74
C TYR A 122 13.22 -7.99 -5.99
N TRP A 123 12.62 -7.45 -7.03
CA TRP A 123 11.35 -7.92 -7.56
C TRP A 123 11.54 -8.67 -8.86
N GLN A 124 10.72 -9.68 -9.08
CA GLN A 124 10.70 -10.39 -10.34
C GLN A 124 10.01 -9.55 -11.41
N VAL A 125 10.63 -9.46 -12.58
CA VAL A 125 10.08 -8.78 -13.75
C VAL A 125 9.90 -9.81 -14.85
N THR A 126 8.70 -9.87 -15.41
CA THR A 126 8.37 -10.71 -16.55
C THR A 126 8.15 -9.83 -17.78
N ARG A 127 8.82 -10.14 -18.88
CA ARG A 127 8.56 -9.51 -20.18
C ARG A 127 7.17 -9.92 -20.68
N LEU A 128 6.35 -8.96 -21.05
CA LEU A 128 5.08 -9.18 -21.74
C LEU A 128 5.24 -9.05 -23.25
N ASP A 129 5.82 -7.93 -23.70
CA ASP A 129 6.07 -7.61 -25.12
C ASP A 129 7.43 -6.93 -25.29
N GLY A 130 7.95 -6.89 -26.50
CA GLY A 130 9.17 -6.17 -26.90
C GLY A 130 10.43 -6.63 -26.16
N THR A 131 11.29 -5.71 -25.80
CA THR A 131 12.52 -5.97 -25.06
C THR A 131 12.74 -4.91 -23.98
N PRO A 132 11.98 -4.97 -22.86
CA PRO A 132 12.20 -4.09 -21.72
C PRO A 132 13.62 -4.27 -21.17
N THR A 133 14.18 -3.22 -20.57
CA THR A 133 15.55 -3.21 -20.04
C THR A 133 15.59 -2.95 -18.56
N ILE A 134 16.48 -3.62 -17.82
CA ILE A 134 16.86 -3.27 -16.45
C ILE A 134 18.28 -2.73 -16.50
N GLY A 135 18.43 -1.43 -16.20
CA GLY A 135 19.69 -0.74 -16.39
C GLY A 135 20.11 -0.74 -17.86
N LYS A 136 21.15 -1.52 -18.20
CA LYS A 136 21.64 -1.65 -19.59
C LYS A 136 21.32 -3.01 -20.22
N GLU A 137 20.68 -3.92 -19.47
CA GLU A 137 20.46 -5.30 -19.92
C GLU A 137 19.02 -5.51 -20.38
N GLY A 138 18.84 -6.05 -21.57
CA GLY A 138 17.53 -6.40 -22.11
C GLY A 138 16.98 -7.68 -21.45
N ILE A 139 15.69 -7.66 -21.11
CA ILE A 139 15.01 -8.82 -20.51
C ILE A 139 14.51 -9.74 -21.63
N SER A 140 15.08 -10.96 -21.71
CA SER A 140 14.62 -11.94 -22.70
C SER A 140 13.28 -12.60 -22.32
N ARG A 141 13.09 -13.00 -21.06
CA ARG A 141 11.85 -13.58 -20.53
C ARG A 141 11.56 -13.08 -19.12
N ASN A 142 12.50 -13.24 -18.20
CA ASN A 142 12.42 -12.82 -16.81
C ASN A 142 13.68 -12.05 -16.44
N GLY A 143 13.53 -11.06 -15.55
CA GLY A 143 14.60 -10.27 -14.97
C GLY A 143 14.39 -10.07 -13.47
N GLN A 144 15.36 -9.45 -12.82
CA GLN A 144 15.32 -9.11 -11.40
C GLN A 144 15.58 -7.61 -11.26
N LEU A 145 14.61 -6.87 -10.76
CA LEU A 145 14.73 -5.44 -10.51
C LEU A 145 15.19 -5.23 -9.07
N GLY A 146 16.44 -4.86 -8.89
CA GLY A 146 17.04 -4.56 -7.59
C GLY A 146 16.72 -3.15 -7.10
N VAL A 147 16.85 -2.93 -5.79
CA VAL A 147 16.69 -1.58 -5.20
C VAL A 147 17.70 -0.61 -5.82
N GLY A 148 17.20 0.53 -6.30
CA GLY A 148 17.95 1.56 -7.01
C GLY A 148 18.04 1.37 -8.53
N GLU A 149 17.62 0.22 -9.07
CA GLU A 149 17.68 -0.06 -10.50
C GLU A 149 16.45 0.48 -11.25
N TRP A 150 16.67 0.86 -12.53
CA TRP A 150 15.63 1.32 -13.43
C TRP A 150 15.15 0.18 -14.33
N LEU A 151 13.84 0.05 -14.49
CA LEU A 151 13.17 -0.70 -15.54
C LEU A 151 12.63 0.30 -16.56
N GLU A 152 12.97 0.10 -17.83
CA GLU A 152 12.55 0.96 -18.93
C GLU A 152 11.90 0.13 -20.04
N THR A 153 10.83 0.68 -20.60
CA THR A 153 10.13 0.16 -21.78
C THR A 153 10.19 1.20 -22.90
N ASP A 154 10.38 0.74 -24.13
CA ASP A 154 10.25 1.56 -25.34
C ASP A 154 8.80 1.53 -25.88
N GLY A 155 8.54 2.12 -27.06
CA GLY A 155 7.21 2.18 -27.68
C GLY A 155 6.65 0.84 -28.16
N SER A 156 7.35 -0.27 -27.94
CA SER A 156 6.93 -1.63 -28.33
C SER A 156 7.07 -2.64 -27.20
N SER A 157 7.55 -2.21 -26.06
CA SER A 157 7.88 -3.08 -24.93
C SER A 157 6.91 -2.90 -23.78
N ARG A 158 6.57 -4.02 -23.13
CA ARG A 158 5.74 -4.07 -21.91
C ARG A 158 6.31 -5.09 -20.94
N ALA A 159 6.16 -4.81 -19.66
CA ALA A 159 6.64 -5.70 -18.60
C ALA A 159 5.63 -5.80 -17.46
N GLN A 160 5.76 -6.85 -16.65
CA GLN A 160 5.03 -7.00 -15.39
C GLN A 160 6.01 -7.19 -14.24
N ILE A 161 5.84 -6.43 -13.19
CA ILE A 161 6.59 -6.53 -11.95
C ILE A 161 5.72 -7.30 -10.94
N ALA A 162 6.26 -8.37 -10.35
CA ALA A 162 5.69 -9.02 -9.18
C ALA A 162 6.16 -8.31 -7.92
N VAL A 163 5.25 -7.61 -7.23
CA VAL A 163 5.54 -6.87 -6.00
C VAL A 163 5.50 -7.85 -4.83
N SER A 164 6.61 -8.51 -4.54
CA SER A 164 6.67 -9.52 -3.48
C SER A 164 5.46 -10.48 -3.56
N SER A 165 4.78 -10.75 -2.44
CA SER A 165 3.54 -11.54 -2.36
C SER A 165 2.26 -10.70 -2.38
N ILE A 166 2.36 -9.37 -2.55
CA ILE A 166 1.26 -8.43 -2.30
C ILE A 166 0.58 -7.89 -3.56
N GLY A 167 1.11 -8.15 -4.74
CA GLY A 167 0.49 -7.64 -5.96
C GLY A 167 1.35 -7.73 -7.21
N ASN A 168 0.80 -7.17 -8.29
CA ASN A 168 1.47 -7.03 -9.57
C ASN A 168 1.32 -5.60 -10.08
N VAL A 169 2.34 -5.15 -10.82
CA VAL A 169 2.34 -3.87 -11.53
C VAL A 169 2.65 -4.13 -12.99
N ASP A 170 1.70 -3.82 -13.87
CA ASP A 170 1.90 -3.86 -15.31
C ASP A 170 2.52 -2.53 -15.74
N ILE A 171 3.59 -2.58 -16.50
CA ILE A 171 4.33 -1.44 -17.04
C ILE A 171 4.05 -1.37 -18.53
N ASP A 172 3.43 -0.26 -18.95
CA ASP A 172 3.07 -0.01 -20.33
C ASP A 172 4.28 0.50 -21.14
N GLU A 173 4.05 0.82 -22.42
CA GLU A 173 5.06 1.35 -23.35
C GLU A 173 5.59 2.72 -22.90
N ASN A 174 6.81 3.09 -23.30
CA ASN A 174 7.47 4.38 -23.04
C ASN A 174 7.52 4.76 -21.54
N THR A 175 7.64 3.76 -20.68
CA THR A 175 7.56 3.92 -19.23
C THR A 175 8.91 3.71 -18.57
N ARG A 176 9.21 4.51 -17.55
CA ARG A 176 10.42 4.43 -16.76
C ARG A 176 10.08 4.41 -15.26
N VAL A 177 10.44 3.29 -14.61
CA VAL A 177 10.20 3.07 -13.17
C VAL A 177 11.46 2.63 -12.46
N ARG A 178 11.57 2.94 -11.18
CA ARG A 178 12.69 2.53 -10.32
C ARG A 178 12.20 1.91 -9.02
N LEU A 179 12.79 0.81 -8.60
CA LEU A 179 12.54 0.25 -7.29
C LEU A 179 13.31 1.04 -6.24
N LEU A 180 12.59 1.71 -5.34
CA LEU A 180 13.20 2.50 -4.26
C LEU A 180 13.38 1.69 -2.99
N GLU A 181 12.37 0.91 -2.60
CA GLU A 181 12.38 0.15 -1.35
C GLU A 181 11.54 -1.13 -1.47
N THR A 182 12.00 -2.20 -0.83
CA THR A 182 11.22 -3.43 -0.69
C THR A 182 11.55 -4.09 0.65
N GLN A 183 10.70 -3.79 1.65
CA GLN A 183 10.76 -4.33 3.01
C GLN A 183 9.38 -4.85 3.40
N PRO A 184 9.28 -5.74 4.41
CA PRO A 184 7.98 -6.24 4.87
C PRO A 184 7.00 -5.14 5.31
N THR A 185 7.50 -3.99 5.75
CA THR A 185 6.71 -2.85 6.23
C THR A 185 6.45 -1.79 5.18
N GLU A 186 7.20 -1.78 4.06
CA GLU A 186 7.07 -0.78 3.01
C GLU A 186 7.63 -1.29 1.68
N HIS A 187 6.87 -1.08 0.62
CA HIS A 187 7.28 -1.30 -0.76
C HIS A 187 7.08 0.00 -1.53
N ARG A 188 8.13 0.49 -2.20
CA ARG A 188 8.11 1.80 -2.86
C ARG A 188 8.70 1.72 -4.25
N LEU A 189 7.92 2.17 -5.23
CA LEU A 189 8.30 2.32 -6.62
C LEU A 189 8.33 3.81 -6.98
N GLU A 190 9.20 4.23 -7.86
CA GLU A 190 9.16 5.54 -8.50
C GLU A 190 8.68 5.38 -9.95
N LEU A 191 7.70 6.16 -10.36
CA LEU A 191 7.29 6.32 -11.75
C LEU A 191 7.73 7.71 -12.21
N GLU A 192 8.82 7.76 -12.99
CA GLU A 192 9.36 9.01 -13.51
C GLU A 192 8.52 9.53 -14.68
N ARG A 193 8.15 8.64 -15.61
CA ARG A 193 7.30 8.93 -16.77
C ARG A 193 6.64 7.67 -17.29
N GLY A 194 5.60 7.87 -18.11
CA GLY A 194 4.87 6.79 -18.76
C GLY A 194 3.70 6.31 -17.92
N LYS A 195 3.32 5.05 -18.06
CA LYS A 195 2.06 4.54 -17.52
C LYS A 195 2.24 3.17 -16.87
N MET A 196 1.64 3.02 -15.70
CA MET A 196 1.59 1.74 -14.99
C MET A 196 0.17 1.43 -14.50
N SER A 197 -0.14 0.15 -14.36
CA SER A 197 -1.38 -0.34 -13.75
C SER A 197 -1.05 -1.27 -12.58
N ALA A 198 -1.40 -0.86 -11.36
CA ALA A 198 -1.15 -1.61 -10.14
C ALA A 198 -2.39 -2.40 -9.71
N ARG A 199 -2.16 -3.61 -9.19
CA ARG A 199 -3.15 -4.45 -8.53
C ARG A 199 -2.54 -4.97 -7.24
N ILE A 200 -2.91 -4.33 -6.14
CA ILE A 200 -2.33 -4.59 -4.83
C ILE A 200 -3.42 -5.10 -3.89
N TRP A 201 -3.16 -6.22 -3.22
CA TRP A 201 -4.03 -6.82 -2.21
C TRP A 201 -3.40 -6.77 -0.81
N ALA A 202 -2.50 -5.81 -0.62
CA ALA A 202 -1.85 -5.56 0.67
C ALA A 202 -2.75 -4.77 1.63
N PRO A 203 -2.41 -4.77 2.92
CA PRO A 203 -2.93 -3.79 3.86
C PRO A 203 -2.69 -2.35 3.38
N PRO A 204 -3.56 -1.40 3.79
CA PRO A 204 -3.38 0.01 3.46
C PRO A 204 -1.97 0.52 3.80
N ARG A 205 -1.42 1.37 2.90
CA ARG A 205 -0.13 2.07 3.10
C ARG A 205 1.09 1.12 3.22
N LEU A 206 1.04 -0.02 2.55
CA LEU A 206 2.18 -0.92 2.42
C LEU A 206 2.89 -0.74 1.07
N PHE A 207 2.18 -0.32 0.04
CA PHE A 207 2.70 -0.03 -1.29
C PHE A 207 2.55 1.44 -1.63
N PHE A 208 3.62 2.05 -2.14
CA PHE A 208 3.68 3.45 -2.53
C PHE A 208 4.26 3.60 -3.93
N VAL A 209 3.79 4.60 -4.66
CA VAL A 209 4.39 5.01 -5.94
C VAL A 209 4.69 6.50 -5.87
N ASP A 210 5.97 6.83 -5.94
CA ASP A 210 6.45 8.20 -6.03
C ASP A 210 6.36 8.68 -7.47
N THR A 211 5.86 9.88 -7.68
CA THR A 211 5.88 10.59 -8.97
C THR A 211 6.50 11.98 -8.77
N PRO A 212 6.87 12.68 -9.84
CA PRO A 212 7.37 14.05 -9.72
C PRO A 212 6.39 15.05 -9.08
N SER A 213 5.09 14.69 -9.02
CA SER A 213 4.03 15.60 -8.57
C SER A 213 3.27 15.14 -7.34
N ALA A 214 3.38 13.88 -6.92
CA ALA A 214 2.73 13.36 -5.71
C ALA A 214 3.24 11.95 -5.36
N VAL A 215 2.96 11.50 -4.15
CA VAL A 215 3.09 10.11 -3.72
C VAL A 215 1.72 9.46 -3.72
N ALA A 216 1.56 8.35 -4.43
CA ALA A 216 0.37 7.52 -4.39
C ALA A 216 0.53 6.44 -3.31
N ALA A 217 -0.24 6.53 -2.22
CA ALA A 217 -0.31 5.53 -1.17
C ALA A 217 -1.48 4.58 -1.45
N ASP A 218 -1.18 3.30 -1.66
CA ASP A 218 -2.18 2.25 -1.88
C ASP A 218 -2.95 1.93 -0.61
N LEU A 219 -4.27 1.81 -0.71
CA LEU A 219 -5.15 1.45 0.41
C LEU A 219 -5.89 0.12 0.17
N GLY A 220 -5.27 -0.79 -0.61
CA GLY A 220 -5.86 -2.06 -1.04
C GLY A 220 -6.70 -1.89 -2.31
N CYS A 221 -6.04 -1.67 -3.47
CA CYS A 221 -6.70 -1.17 -4.65
C CYS A 221 -6.17 -1.73 -5.97
N ALA A 222 -6.89 -1.38 -7.04
CA ALA A 222 -6.42 -1.46 -8.41
C ALA A 222 -6.57 -0.09 -9.06
N TYR A 223 -5.50 0.39 -9.70
CA TYR A 223 -5.46 1.72 -10.29
C TYR A 223 -4.48 1.78 -11.46
N THR A 224 -4.64 2.81 -12.27
CA THR A 224 -3.69 3.23 -13.30
C THR A 224 -3.12 4.57 -12.91
N LEU A 225 -1.82 4.73 -13.07
CA LEU A 225 -1.10 5.99 -12.85
C LEU A 225 -0.28 6.29 -14.09
N GLU A 226 -0.45 7.50 -14.63
CA GLU A 226 0.23 7.98 -15.82
C GLU A 226 0.94 9.28 -15.50
N VAL A 227 2.20 9.41 -15.91
CA VAL A 227 3.04 10.59 -15.72
C VAL A 227 3.52 11.07 -17.10
N ASP A 228 3.26 12.34 -17.42
CA ASP A 228 3.72 12.94 -18.66
C ASP A 228 5.20 13.40 -18.58
N ASP A 229 5.74 13.83 -19.73
CA ASP A 229 7.14 14.30 -19.82
C ASP A 229 7.42 15.59 -19.01
N LYS A 230 6.38 16.27 -18.51
CA LYS A 230 6.50 17.45 -17.64
C LYS A 230 6.37 17.09 -16.16
N GLY A 231 6.14 15.82 -15.84
CA GLY A 231 5.96 15.32 -14.49
C GLY A 231 4.56 15.54 -13.91
N ALA A 232 3.60 16.04 -14.70
CA ALA A 232 2.20 16.04 -14.30
C ALA A 232 1.66 14.61 -14.37
N SER A 233 0.79 14.21 -13.43
CA SER A 233 0.28 12.86 -13.42
C SER A 233 -1.24 12.81 -13.31
N LYS A 234 -1.80 11.68 -13.78
CA LYS A 234 -3.22 11.34 -13.64
C LYS A 234 -3.34 9.97 -13.00
N LEU A 235 -4.03 9.93 -11.87
CA LEU A 235 -4.46 8.70 -11.21
C LEU A 235 -5.89 8.36 -11.61
N GLN A 236 -6.15 7.09 -11.90
CA GLN A 236 -7.48 6.53 -12.13
C GLN A 236 -7.65 5.27 -11.29
N VAL A 237 -8.60 5.27 -10.35
CA VAL A 237 -8.84 4.15 -9.46
C VAL A 237 -9.98 3.28 -9.97
N THR A 238 -9.73 1.99 -10.18
CA THR A 238 -10.73 1.03 -10.65
C THR A 238 -11.35 0.19 -9.53
N SER A 239 -10.63 0.02 -8.39
CA SER A 239 -11.12 -0.70 -7.22
C SER A 239 -10.42 -0.19 -5.96
N GLY A 240 -11.11 -0.10 -4.84
CA GLY A 240 -10.55 0.35 -3.57
C GLY A 240 -10.36 1.87 -3.51
N TRP A 241 -9.31 2.30 -2.82
CA TRP A 241 -8.97 3.70 -2.58
C TRP A 241 -7.47 3.92 -2.74
N VAL A 242 -7.08 5.08 -3.24
CA VAL A 242 -5.70 5.57 -3.26
C VAL A 242 -5.66 6.95 -2.61
N ALA A 243 -4.69 7.19 -1.74
CA ALA A 243 -4.38 8.53 -1.25
C ALA A 243 -3.22 9.10 -2.10
N LEU A 244 -3.44 10.27 -2.70
CA LEU A 244 -2.37 11.06 -3.32
C LEU A 244 -1.92 12.13 -2.33
N GLU A 245 -0.63 12.22 -2.09
CA GLU A 245 -0.05 13.07 -1.04
C GLU A 245 1.11 13.90 -1.58
N LEU A 246 1.16 15.16 -1.21
CA LEU A 246 2.34 16.01 -1.35
C LEU A 246 2.32 17.09 -0.26
N LYS A 247 3.30 17.08 0.66
CA LYS A 247 3.36 17.96 1.83
C LYS A 247 2.04 17.86 2.63
N ASP A 248 1.35 18.99 2.81
CA ASP A 248 0.08 19.07 3.56
C ASP A 248 -1.17 18.85 2.69
N ARG A 249 -0.99 18.51 1.42
CA ARG A 249 -2.10 18.32 0.47
C ARG A 249 -2.35 16.84 0.24
N GLU A 250 -3.55 16.40 0.57
CA GLU A 250 -4.01 15.03 0.38
C GLU A 250 -5.27 14.98 -0.49
N SER A 251 -5.39 13.93 -1.29
CA SER A 251 -6.57 13.62 -2.09
C SER A 251 -6.91 12.15 -1.99
N MET A 252 -8.05 11.84 -1.40
CA MET A 252 -8.58 10.48 -1.26
C MET A 252 -9.40 10.13 -2.49
N VAL A 253 -8.89 9.25 -3.34
CA VAL A 253 -9.49 8.89 -4.62
C VAL A 253 -10.14 7.51 -4.54
N PRO A 254 -11.49 7.41 -4.59
CA PRO A 254 -12.20 6.13 -4.61
C PRO A 254 -12.27 5.50 -6.00
N ALA A 255 -12.66 4.24 -6.07
CA ALA A 255 -12.95 3.58 -7.33
C ALA A 255 -13.99 4.33 -8.17
N GLY A 256 -13.72 4.41 -9.47
CA GLY A 256 -14.50 5.16 -10.47
C GLY A 256 -14.17 6.65 -10.51
N ALA A 257 -13.24 7.11 -9.66
CA ALA A 257 -12.75 8.48 -9.66
C ALA A 257 -11.33 8.58 -10.19
N SER A 258 -10.99 9.78 -10.63
CA SER A 258 -9.67 10.21 -11.08
C SER A 258 -9.20 11.43 -10.32
N CYS A 259 -7.89 11.66 -10.32
CA CYS A 259 -7.27 12.86 -9.78
C CYS A 259 -6.05 13.24 -10.61
N ASP A 260 -6.00 14.49 -11.05
CA ASP A 260 -4.84 15.05 -11.74
C ASP A 260 -3.87 15.67 -10.72
N THR A 261 -2.57 15.66 -11.03
CA THR A 261 -1.55 16.27 -10.17
C THR A 261 -0.61 17.15 -11.00
N GLN A 262 0.02 18.16 -10.37
CA GLN A 262 1.03 18.97 -11.03
C GLN A 262 2.29 19.13 -10.17
N PRO A 263 3.49 19.11 -10.78
CA PRO A 263 4.75 19.36 -10.06
C PRO A 263 4.72 20.70 -9.32
N GLY A 264 5.19 20.68 -8.07
CA GLY A 264 5.22 21.87 -7.22
C GLY A 264 3.88 22.26 -6.59
N VAL A 265 2.75 21.83 -7.15
CA VAL A 265 1.38 22.07 -6.62
C VAL A 265 0.88 20.86 -5.86
N GLY A 266 1.12 19.66 -6.40
CA GLY A 266 0.65 18.40 -5.83
C GLY A 266 -0.70 17.93 -6.37
N PRO A 267 -1.40 17.08 -5.62
CA PRO A 267 -2.66 16.48 -6.07
C PRO A 267 -3.77 17.53 -6.15
N GLY A 268 -4.47 17.54 -7.28
CA GLY A 268 -5.72 18.24 -7.48
C GLY A 268 -6.88 17.59 -6.73
N THR A 269 -8.08 18.05 -6.98
CA THR A 269 -9.30 17.55 -6.36
C THR A 269 -9.82 16.32 -7.11
N PRO A 270 -10.17 15.21 -6.41
CA PRO A 270 -10.74 14.03 -7.06
C PRO A 270 -12.08 14.32 -7.70
N TYR A 271 -12.34 13.68 -8.84
CA TYR A 271 -13.62 13.74 -9.57
C TYR A 271 -13.99 12.38 -10.12
N PHE A 272 -15.29 12.12 -10.29
CA PHE A 272 -15.75 10.91 -10.96
C PHE A 272 -15.61 11.04 -12.49
N GLU A 273 -15.21 9.95 -13.16
CA GLU A 273 -14.99 9.94 -14.60
C GLU A 273 -16.25 10.21 -15.43
N ASP A 274 -17.43 9.96 -14.85
CA ASP A 274 -18.73 10.25 -15.45
C ASP A 274 -19.20 11.71 -15.24
N SER A 275 -18.37 12.58 -14.66
CA SER A 275 -18.63 14.03 -14.59
C SER A 275 -18.50 14.66 -15.99
N SER A 276 -19.23 15.74 -16.22
CA SER A 276 -19.20 16.46 -17.51
C SER A 276 -17.82 17.05 -17.80
N ASP A 277 -17.49 17.23 -19.09
CA ASP A 277 -16.25 17.88 -19.49
C ASP A 277 -16.15 19.31 -18.92
N ALA A 278 -17.29 20.05 -18.92
CA ALA A 278 -17.34 21.40 -18.34
C ALA A 278 -17.02 21.41 -16.85
N PHE A 279 -17.52 20.43 -16.10
CA PHE A 279 -17.21 20.25 -14.68
C PHE A 279 -15.70 20.01 -14.48
N ARG A 280 -15.11 19.07 -15.22
CA ARG A 280 -13.69 18.70 -15.13
C ARG A 280 -12.75 19.85 -15.53
N GLU A 281 -13.10 20.58 -16.60
CA GLU A 281 -12.32 21.76 -17.01
C GLU A 281 -12.37 22.89 -15.99
N SER A 282 -13.55 23.14 -15.41
CA SER A 282 -13.70 24.12 -14.32
C SER A 282 -12.90 23.70 -13.09
N LEU A 283 -12.93 22.42 -12.73
CA LEU A 283 -12.16 21.88 -11.60
C LEU A 283 -10.64 22.04 -11.82
N LYS A 284 -10.15 21.78 -13.03
CA LYS A 284 -8.74 21.96 -13.36
C LYS A 284 -8.30 23.40 -13.20
N LYS A 285 -9.15 24.37 -13.54
CA LYS A 285 -8.87 25.81 -13.29
C LYS A 285 -8.85 26.10 -11.79
N ILE A 286 -9.81 25.60 -11.03
CA ILE A 286 -9.84 25.79 -9.57
C ILE A 286 -8.58 25.27 -8.90
N ASP A 287 -8.09 24.09 -9.31
CA ASP A 287 -6.95 23.43 -8.68
C ASP A 287 -5.60 24.07 -9.09
N PHE A 288 -5.45 24.53 -10.34
CA PHE A 288 -4.14 24.81 -10.93
C PHE A 288 -3.99 26.19 -11.57
N ASP A 289 -5.04 26.98 -11.72
CA ASP A 289 -4.93 28.33 -12.25
C ASP A 289 -4.30 29.27 -11.19
N PRO A 290 -3.27 30.05 -11.54
CA PRO A 290 -2.68 31.01 -10.60
C PRO A 290 -3.59 32.20 -10.27
N ASP A 291 -4.54 32.55 -11.15
CA ASP A 291 -5.44 33.69 -10.96
C ASP A 291 -6.62 33.33 -10.03
N ALA A 292 -6.73 34.02 -8.90
CA ALA A 292 -7.80 33.82 -7.91
C ALA A 292 -9.20 34.17 -8.46
N ALA A 293 -9.31 35.22 -9.31
CA ALA A 293 -10.58 35.59 -9.88
C ALA A 293 -11.06 34.54 -10.89
N ALA A 294 -10.15 33.99 -11.71
CA ALA A 294 -10.45 32.90 -12.62
C ALA A 294 -10.87 31.63 -11.87
N ARG A 295 -10.21 31.31 -10.74
CA ARG A 295 -10.63 30.18 -9.87
C ARG A 295 -12.03 30.35 -9.30
N SER A 296 -12.37 31.54 -8.76
CA SER A 296 -13.70 31.81 -8.20
C SER A 296 -14.81 31.78 -9.27
N ALA A 297 -14.52 32.29 -10.47
CA ALA A 297 -15.44 32.22 -11.60
C ALA A 297 -15.66 30.77 -12.06
N ALA A 298 -14.59 29.97 -12.14
CA ALA A 298 -14.65 28.54 -12.47
C ALA A 298 -15.45 27.76 -11.41
N LEU A 299 -15.30 28.11 -10.12
CA LEU A 299 -16.08 27.52 -9.03
C LEU A 299 -17.58 27.74 -9.21
N ALA A 300 -18.01 28.95 -9.62
CA ALA A 300 -19.42 29.23 -9.87
C ALA A 300 -20.00 28.31 -10.95
N SER A 301 -19.27 28.16 -12.07
CA SER A 301 -19.67 27.27 -13.17
C SER A 301 -19.74 25.81 -12.73
N MET A 302 -18.72 25.33 -12.02
CA MET A 302 -18.67 23.95 -11.52
C MET A 302 -19.79 23.63 -10.54
N LEU A 303 -20.08 24.54 -9.58
CA LEU A 303 -21.16 24.36 -8.62
C LEU A 303 -22.56 24.28 -9.29
N ALA A 304 -22.77 25.00 -10.39
CA ALA A 304 -24.03 24.92 -11.14
C ALA A 304 -24.26 23.51 -11.73
N ASP A 305 -23.20 22.84 -12.20
CA ASP A 305 -23.25 21.52 -12.85
C ASP A 305 -23.07 20.34 -11.88
N ALA A 306 -22.76 20.59 -10.60
CA ALA A 306 -22.47 19.55 -9.61
C ALA A 306 -23.70 18.69 -9.26
N ARG A 307 -23.50 17.35 -9.30
CA ARG A 307 -24.48 16.29 -9.01
C ARG A 307 -24.26 15.73 -7.58
N PRO A 308 -25.21 14.95 -7.02
CA PRO A 308 -25.03 14.33 -5.69
C PRO A 308 -23.71 13.54 -5.55
N LYS A 309 -23.30 12.79 -6.59
CA LYS A 309 -22.05 12.02 -6.58
C LYS A 309 -20.80 12.93 -6.53
N ASP A 310 -20.88 14.12 -7.09
CA ASP A 310 -19.79 15.10 -7.10
C ASP A 310 -19.55 15.76 -5.73
N THR A 311 -20.33 15.41 -4.69
CA THR A 311 -20.01 15.75 -3.29
C THR A 311 -18.65 15.24 -2.85
N LEU A 312 -18.06 14.24 -3.52
CA LEU A 312 -16.65 13.85 -3.36
C LEU A 312 -15.72 15.03 -3.64
N THR A 313 -15.90 15.68 -4.80
CA THR A 313 -15.13 16.85 -5.21
C THR A 313 -15.37 18.03 -4.26
N LEU A 314 -16.65 18.29 -3.95
CA LEU A 314 -17.01 19.39 -3.06
C LEU A 314 -16.43 19.23 -1.66
N TRP A 315 -16.43 18.01 -1.12
CA TRP A 315 -15.84 17.72 0.19
C TRP A 315 -14.35 18.07 0.26
N HIS A 316 -13.58 17.72 -0.76
CA HIS A 316 -12.15 18.07 -0.84
C HIS A 316 -11.96 19.59 -1.03
N LEU A 317 -12.83 20.24 -1.78
CA LEU A 317 -12.76 21.68 -2.01
C LEU A 317 -13.01 22.51 -0.75
N LEU A 318 -13.79 22.02 0.24
CA LEU A 318 -13.99 22.73 1.52
C LEU A 318 -12.67 23.15 2.17
N ALA A 319 -11.63 22.31 2.11
CA ALA A 319 -10.31 22.61 2.68
C ALA A 319 -9.39 23.42 1.73
N ARG A 320 -9.80 23.63 0.47
CA ARG A 320 -8.94 24.21 -0.59
C ARG A 320 -9.35 25.62 -1.02
N VAL A 321 -10.57 26.00 -0.69
CA VAL A 321 -11.10 27.34 -0.95
C VAL A 321 -11.38 28.06 0.36
N ASP A 322 -11.40 29.38 0.34
CA ASP A 322 -11.54 30.21 1.52
C ASP A 322 -12.76 31.15 1.44
N GLY A 323 -13.13 31.74 2.57
CA GLY A 323 -14.14 32.80 2.67
C GLY A 323 -15.48 32.41 2.05
N ASP A 324 -15.99 33.30 1.19
CA ASP A 324 -17.31 33.12 0.54
C ASP A 324 -17.34 31.90 -0.39
N ASP A 325 -16.22 31.55 -1.02
CA ASP A 325 -16.16 30.37 -1.89
C ASP A 325 -16.34 29.07 -1.09
N ARG A 326 -15.78 28.96 0.13
CA ARG A 326 -16.06 27.82 1.03
C ARG A 326 -17.52 27.75 1.43
N ALA A 327 -18.12 28.91 1.73
CA ALA A 327 -19.54 28.96 2.06
C ALA A 327 -20.41 28.46 0.88
N ARG A 328 -20.11 28.88 -0.35
CA ARG A 328 -20.80 28.43 -1.57
C ARG A 328 -20.66 26.92 -1.80
N VAL A 329 -19.47 26.38 -1.59
CA VAL A 329 -19.21 24.92 -1.65
C VAL A 329 -20.05 24.19 -0.61
N TYR A 330 -20.04 24.64 0.64
CA TYR A 330 -20.88 24.06 1.69
C TYR A 330 -22.37 24.08 1.33
N ASP A 331 -22.90 25.24 0.94
CA ASP A 331 -24.32 25.42 0.64
C ASP A 331 -24.78 24.52 -0.51
N LYS A 332 -23.96 24.37 -1.59
CA LYS A 332 -24.23 23.43 -2.66
C LYS A 332 -24.17 21.96 -2.20
N MET A 333 -23.16 21.62 -1.42
CA MET A 333 -22.99 20.25 -0.93
C MET A 333 -24.14 19.85 0.02
N ALA A 334 -24.57 20.74 0.92
CA ALA A 334 -25.71 20.53 1.82
C ALA A 334 -27.05 20.42 1.06
N ALA A 335 -27.19 21.11 -0.08
CA ALA A 335 -28.37 20.99 -0.94
C ALA A 335 -28.40 19.64 -1.69
N LEU A 336 -27.24 19.09 -2.05
CA LEU A 336 -27.13 17.81 -2.76
C LEU A 336 -27.23 16.59 -1.82
N ASP A 337 -26.63 16.69 -0.64
CA ASP A 337 -26.58 15.65 0.38
C ASP A 337 -26.49 16.32 1.77
N PRO A 338 -27.59 16.46 2.49
CA PRO A 338 -27.65 17.17 3.76
C PRO A 338 -26.69 16.59 4.82
N PRO A 339 -26.05 17.45 5.63
CA PRO A 339 -25.16 16.99 6.69
C PRO A 339 -25.91 16.20 7.76
N PRO A 340 -25.28 15.20 8.40
CA PRO A 340 -25.88 14.44 9.48
C PRO A 340 -26.07 15.28 10.75
N ALA A 341 -26.88 14.77 11.68
CA ALA A 341 -27.11 15.42 12.96
C ALA A 341 -25.78 15.67 13.70
N GLY A 342 -25.60 16.87 14.23
CA GLY A 342 -24.39 17.31 14.93
C GLY A 342 -23.33 17.96 14.03
N VAL A 343 -23.48 17.91 12.71
CA VAL A 343 -22.62 18.63 11.77
C VAL A 343 -23.26 19.98 11.46
N THR A 344 -22.64 21.07 11.89
CA THR A 344 -23.14 22.42 11.70
C THR A 344 -22.42 23.15 10.58
N ARG A 345 -23.11 24.09 9.91
CA ARG A 345 -22.52 24.94 8.88
C ARG A 345 -21.25 25.65 9.39
N GLU A 346 -21.35 26.25 10.56
CA GLU A 346 -20.25 26.99 11.17
C GLU A 346 -19.04 26.10 11.46
N GLY A 347 -19.24 24.89 12.02
CA GLY A 347 -18.16 23.94 12.26
C GLY A 347 -17.47 23.50 10.97
N VAL A 348 -18.23 23.27 9.89
CA VAL A 348 -17.65 22.91 8.59
C VAL A 348 -16.87 24.07 7.98
N LEU A 349 -17.38 25.31 8.05
CA LEU A 349 -16.68 26.49 7.56
C LEU A 349 -15.37 26.77 8.33
N GLN A 350 -15.31 26.37 9.61
CA GLN A 350 -14.10 26.42 10.45
C GLN A 350 -13.20 25.20 10.26
N LEU A 351 -13.53 24.28 9.35
CA LEU A 351 -12.80 23.03 9.08
C LEU A 351 -12.67 22.12 10.32
N ASN A 352 -13.74 22.04 11.14
CA ASN A 352 -13.76 21.13 12.27
C ASN A 352 -13.63 19.67 11.79
N GLN A 353 -12.52 19.03 12.13
CA GLN A 353 -12.16 17.70 11.63
C GLN A 353 -13.21 16.64 11.99
N THR A 354 -13.71 16.65 13.22
CA THR A 354 -14.73 15.67 13.66
C THR A 354 -16.01 15.79 12.85
N MET A 355 -16.47 17.01 12.55
CA MET A 355 -17.66 17.25 11.74
C MET A 355 -17.44 16.87 10.28
N LEU A 356 -16.28 17.20 9.71
CA LEU A 356 -15.91 16.82 8.35
C LEU A 356 -15.84 15.29 8.21
N GLU A 357 -15.22 14.57 9.14
CA GLU A 357 -15.17 13.11 9.17
C GLU A 357 -16.56 12.49 9.28
N SER A 358 -17.40 13.01 10.17
CA SER A 358 -18.79 12.54 10.34
C SER A 358 -19.58 12.66 9.05
N TRP A 359 -19.47 13.81 8.36
CA TRP A 359 -20.17 14.00 7.08
C TRP A 359 -19.60 13.12 5.99
N ARG A 360 -18.26 12.96 5.92
CA ARG A 360 -17.60 12.08 4.97
C ARG A 360 -18.11 10.63 5.07
N GLU A 361 -18.29 10.13 6.28
CA GLU A 361 -18.79 8.76 6.48
C GLU A 361 -20.20 8.56 5.92
N GLU A 362 -21.07 9.56 5.99
CA GLU A 362 -22.39 9.51 5.35
C GLU A 362 -22.34 9.65 3.83
N LEU A 363 -21.45 10.52 3.32
CA LEU A 363 -21.26 10.75 1.89
C LEU A 363 -20.70 9.53 1.14
N LYS A 364 -19.96 8.65 1.83
CA LYS A 364 -19.38 7.43 1.21
C LYS A 364 -20.44 6.57 0.50
N SER A 365 -21.65 6.47 1.04
CA SER A 365 -22.74 5.73 0.39
C SER A 365 -23.14 6.36 -0.94
N THR A 366 -23.23 7.68 -1.01
CA THR A 366 -23.51 8.44 -2.23
C THR A 366 -22.41 8.29 -3.26
N TRP A 367 -21.15 8.35 -2.84
CA TRP A 367 -19.97 8.13 -3.72
C TRP A 367 -19.91 6.72 -4.28
N MET A 368 -20.27 5.72 -3.47
CA MET A 368 -20.33 4.32 -3.89
C MET A 368 -21.59 3.99 -4.71
N GLY A 369 -22.57 4.88 -4.81
CA GLY A 369 -23.85 4.66 -5.49
C GLY A 369 -24.69 3.57 -4.82
N VAL A 370 -24.66 3.52 -3.47
CA VAL A 370 -25.41 2.56 -2.67
C VAL A 370 -26.48 3.28 -1.89
N ASP A 371 -27.68 2.69 -1.79
CA ASP A 371 -28.76 3.25 -0.98
C ASP A 371 -28.31 3.38 0.49
N LYS A 372 -28.52 4.55 1.06
CA LYS A 372 -28.19 4.86 2.47
C LYS A 372 -28.90 3.95 3.48
N LYS A 373 -29.98 3.28 3.07
CA LYS A 373 -30.70 2.30 3.90
C LYS A 373 -29.98 0.95 3.99
N VAL A 374 -29.00 0.68 3.12
CA VAL A 374 -28.23 -0.56 3.15
C VAL A 374 -27.16 -0.46 4.23
N PRO A 375 -27.07 -1.44 5.16
CA PRO A 375 -26.03 -1.44 6.18
C PRO A 375 -24.63 -1.30 5.59
N LYS A 376 -23.79 -0.41 6.15
CA LYS A 376 -22.46 -0.05 5.63
C LYS A 376 -21.59 -1.26 5.23
N PRO A 377 -21.51 -2.38 6.00
CA PRO A 377 -20.73 -3.55 5.59
C PRO A 377 -21.23 -4.22 4.30
N ILE A 378 -22.57 -4.21 4.09
CA ILE A 378 -23.20 -4.78 2.89
C ILE A 378 -22.97 -3.85 1.70
N ALA A 379 -23.08 -2.54 1.91
CA ALA A 379 -22.79 -1.51 0.92
C ALA A 379 -21.35 -1.61 0.38
N GLU A 380 -20.38 -1.74 1.26
CA GLU A 380 -18.97 -1.92 0.91
C GLU A 380 -18.72 -3.24 0.16
N ALA A 381 -19.32 -4.34 0.61
CA ALA A 381 -19.21 -5.64 -0.06
C ALA A 381 -19.83 -5.61 -1.47
N TYR A 382 -21.01 -5.01 -1.61
CA TYR A 382 -21.70 -4.82 -2.90
C TYR A 382 -20.86 -3.96 -3.87
N TRP A 383 -20.29 -2.87 -3.38
CA TRP A 383 -19.45 -1.98 -4.17
C TRP A 383 -18.16 -2.66 -4.67
N ARG A 384 -17.50 -3.45 -3.81
CA ARG A 384 -16.34 -4.27 -4.22
C ARG A 384 -16.72 -5.28 -5.30
N ALA A 385 -17.85 -5.98 -5.12
CA ALA A 385 -18.35 -6.95 -6.10
C ALA A 385 -18.69 -6.31 -7.45
N LYS A 386 -19.40 -5.16 -7.44
CA LYS A 386 -19.79 -4.41 -8.64
C LYS A 386 -18.57 -3.96 -9.45
N ASN A 387 -17.56 -3.41 -8.79
CA ASN A 387 -16.35 -2.94 -9.46
C ASN A 387 -15.47 -4.11 -9.96
N GLY A 388 -15.46 -5.24 -9.26
CA GLY A 388 -14.83 -6.46 -9.73
C GLY A 388 -15.52 -7.08 -10.97
N LEU A 389 -16.86 -7.02 -11.02
CA LEU A 389 -17.64 -7.53 -12.17
C LEU A 389 -17.49 -6.64 -13.42
N SER A 390 -17.58 -5.31 -13.26
CA SER A 390 -17.42 -4.35 -14.36
C SER A 390 -16.09 -4.50 -15.07
N ARG A 391 -15.06 -4.88 -14.31
CA ARG A 391 -13.74 -5.15 -14.85
C ARG A 391 -13.67 -6.44 -15.64
N ARG A 392 -14.24 -7.56 -15.14
CA ARG A 392 -14.29 -8.83 -15.87
C ARG A 392 -15.03 -8.68 -17.20
N LEU A 393 -16.11 -7.90 -17.22
CA LEU A 393 -16.86 -7.61 -18.45
C LEU A 393 -16.04 -6.77 -19.45
N LYS A 394 -15.23 -5.81 -19.01
CA LYS A 394 -14.33 -5.04 -19.89
C LYS A 394 -13.17 -5.89 -20.43
N GLU A 395 -12.66 -6.84 -19.65
CA GLU A 395 -11.59 -7.76 -20.06
C GLU A 395 -12.11 -8.85 -21.04
N MET A 396 -13.41 -9.14 -21.04
CA MET A 396 -14.07 -10.10 -21.95
C MET A 396 -14.67 -9.47 -23.21
N ALA A 397 -14.70 -8.14 -23.36
CA ALA A 397 -15.15 -7.48 -24.57
C ALA A 397 -14.13 -7.73 -25.69
N PRO A 398 -14.54 -8.24 -26.84
CA PRO A 398 -13.64 -8.46 -27.97
C PRO A 398 -13.07 -7.11 -28.44
N LYS A 399 -11.77 -7.10 -28.70
CA LYS A 399 -11.02 -5.96 -29.25
C LYS A 399 -11.45 -5.67 -30.68
#